data_2c91b71d73474cdc0bd2cff430b7e0db
#
_entry.id   2c91b71d73474cdc0bd2cff430b7e0db
#
_cell.length_a   1.000
_cell.length_b   1.000
_cell.length_c   1.000
_cell.angle_alpha   90.00
_cell.angle_beta   90.00
_cell.angle_gamma   90.00
#
_symmetry.space_group_name_H-M   'P 1'
#
loop_
_entity.id
_entity.type
_entity.pdbx_description
1 polymer ?
#
loop_
_entity_poly.entity_id
_entity_poly.type
_entity_poly.pdbx_seq_one_letter_code
_entity_poly.pdbx_strand_id
1 'polypeptide(L)'
;DRTRGWTGRVRPLLSQGAVPNSMQAGNYAATLHFLKTVKELGPEKAKHAGRITVAAMKQMPTEDDCFGKGLIRVDGRKIHPSQLFRVKQAGAIREPGAIFDLVATTPAEEAFRPLSEGGCKLVQG
;
A
#
# COMPACT_ATOMS: atom_id res chain seq x y z
N ASP A 1 -5.06 -11.18 -11.75
CA ASP A 1 -4.46 -9.90 -11.37
C ASP A 1 -5.03 -9.43 -10.04
N ARG A 2 -4.18 -9.29 -9.01
CA ARG A 2 -4.55 -8.96 -7.62
C ARG A 2 -5.33 -7.65 -7.51
N THR A 3 -4.83 -6.61 -8.15
CA THR A 3 -5.43 -5.26 -8.09
C THR A 3 -6.82 -5.24 -8.70
N ARG A 4 -7.07 -5.99 -9.77
CA ARG A 4 -8.40 -6.13 -10.35
C ARG A 4 -9.37 -6.84 -9.39
N GLY A 5 -8.91 -7.89 -8.72
CA GLY A 5 -9.69 -8.60 -7.70
C GLY A 5 -10.08 -7.66 -6.55
N TRP A 6 -9.13 -6.86 -6.03
CA TRP A 6 -9.40 -5.85 -5.02
C TRP A 6 -10.40 -4.79 -5.51
N THR A 7 -10.18 -4.24 -6.71
CA THR A 7 -11.08 -3.26 -7.34
C THR A 7 -12.51 -3.80 -7.46
N GLY A 8 -12.67 -5.06 -7.88
CA GLY A 8 -13.98 -5.71 -7.98
C GLY A 8 -14.72 -5.81 -6.65
N ARG A 9 -14.00 -6.05 -5.54
CA ARG A 9 -14.59 -6.10 -4.20
C ARG A 9 -14.95 -4.73 -3.62
N VAL A 10 -14.15 -3.70 -3.93
CA VAL A 10 -14.33 -2.35 -3.36
C VAL A 10 -15.33 -1.52 -4.16
N ARG A 11 -15.35 -1.68 -5.47
CA ARG A 11 -16.21 -0.87 -6.37
C ARG A 11 -17.71 -0.83 -5.97
N PRO A 12 -18.35 -1.94 -5.57
CA PRO A 12 -19.75 -1.91 -5.12
C PRO A 12 -20.00 -1.08 -3.86
N LEU A 13 -18.94 -0.79 -3.08
CA LEU A 13 -19.01 0.01 -1.85
C LEU A 13 -18.82 1.51 -2.11
N LEU A 14 -18.46 1.89 -3.32
CA LEU A 14 -18.25 3.28 -3.72
C LEU A 14 -19.53 3.86 -4.35
N SER A 15 -19.52 5.18 -4.50
CA SER A 15 -20.59 5.89 -5.24
C SER A 15 -20.69 5.32 -6.66
N GLN A 16 -21.90 5.33 -7.21
CA GLN A 16 -22.17 4.76 -8.54
C GLN A 16 -21.22 5.33 -9.61
N GLY A 17 -20.58 4.44 -10.35
CA GLY A 17 -19.61 4.80 -11.39
C GLY A 17 -18.19 5.10 -10.89
N ALA A 18 -17.96 5.20 -9.57
CA ALA A 18 -16.63 5.46 -9.02
C ALA A 18 -15.68 4.26 -9.20
N VAL A 19 -14.40 4.58 -9.37
CA VAL A 19 -13.30 3.61 -9.41
C VAL A 19 -12.38 3.90 -8.22
N PRO A 20 -11.90 2.88 -7.49
CA PRO A 20 -10.98 3.10 -6.37
C PRO A 20 -9.70 3.81 -6.83
N ASN A 21 -9.22 4.73 -6.01
CA ASN A 21 -7.98 5.47 -6.25
C ASN A 21 -6.84 5.01 -5.33
N SER A 22 -5.66 5.59 -5.51
CA SER A 22 -4.46 5.26 -4.74
C SER A 22 -4.58 5.56 -3.23
N MET A 23 -5.37 6.56 -2.84
CA MET A 23 -5.59 6.91 -1.43
C MET A 23 -6.42 5.81 -0.73
N GLN A 24 -7.45 5.33 -1.39
CA GLN A 24 -8.27 4.22 -0.87
C GLN A 24 -7.46 2.92 -0.81
N ALA A 25 -6.63 2.66 -1.81
CA ALA A 25 -5.70 1.53 -1.80
C ALA A 25 -4.70 1.61 -0.64
N GLY A 26 -4.15 2.81 -0.37
CA GLY A 26 -3.24 3.05 0.75
C GLY A 26 -3.89 2.82 2.10
N ASN A 27 -5.10 3.35 2.31
CA ASN A 27 -5.85 3.13 3.55
C ASN A 27 -6.20 1.66 3.76
N TYR A 28 -6.65 0.97 2.71
CA TYR A 28 -6.91 -0.47 2.77
C TYR A 28 -5.65 -1.25 3.17
N ALA A 29 -4.52 -1.03 2.50
CA ALA A 29 -3.28 -1.73 2.77
C ALA A 29 -2.75 -1.48 4.19
N ALA A 30 -2.81 -0.23 4.67
CA ALA A 30 -2.40 0.14 6.02
C ALA A 30 -3.27 -0.52 7.09
N THR A 31 -4.60 -0.45 6.92
CA THR A 31 -5.55 -1.07 7.85
C THR A 31 -5.41 -2.59 7.87
N LEU A 32 -5.28 -3.22 6.70
CA LEU A 32 -5.08 -4.67 6.62
C LEU A 32 -3.81 -5.11 7.35
N HIS A 33 -2.70 -4.40 7.16
CA HIS A 33 -1.43 -4.70 7.81
C HIS A 33 -1.52 -4.51 9.33
N PHE A 34 -2.17 -3.44 9.78
CA PHE A 34 -2.45 -3.22 11.21
C PHE A 34 -3.27 -4.38 11.80
N LEU A 35 -4.36 -4.80 11.15
CA LEU A 35 -5.19 -5.90 11.62
C LEU A 35 -4.46 -7.24 11.66
N LYS A 36 -3.61 -7.53 10.67
CA LYS A 36 -2.72 -8.70 10.67
C LYS A 36 -1.77 -8.65 11.88
N THR A 37 -1.20 -7.49 12.17
CA THR A 37 -0.31 -7.30 13.33
C THR A 37 -1.06 -7.47 14.65
N VAL A 38 -2.26 -6.94 14.78
CA VAL A 38 -3.11 -7.14 15.97
C VAL A 38 -3.43 -8.63 16.17
N LYS A 39 -3.70 -9.36 15.08
CA LYS A 39 -3.93 -10.80 15.14
C LYS A 39 -2.71 -11.56 15.69
N GLU A 40 -1.50 -11.21 15.23
CA GLU A 40 -0.26 -11.86 15.70
C GLU A 40 0.08 -11.51 17.15
N LEU A 41 -0.08 -10.24 17.55
CA LEU A 41 0.19 -9.79 18.92
C LEU A 41 -0.85 -10.26 19.94
N GLY A 42 -2.07 -10.48 19.49
CA GLY A 42 -3.26 -10.61 20.32
C GLY A 42 -3.86 -9.22 20.66
N PRO A 43 -5.20 -9.09 20.67
CA PRO A 43 -5.90 -7.81 20.90
C PRO A 43 -5.52 -7.13 22.21
N GLU A 44 -5.35 -7.91 23.28
CA GLU A 44 -5.02 -7.39 24.61
C GLU A 44 -3.67 -6.68 24.63
N LYS A 45 -2.66 -7.27 24.02
CA LYS A 45 -1.32 -6.67 23.93
C LYS A 45 -1.30 -5.48 22.96
N ALA A 46 -2.03 -5.57 21.86
CA ALA A 46 -2.08 -4.50 20.87
C ALA A 46 -2.74 -3.22 21.37
N LYS A 47 -3.77 -3.32 22.23
CA LYS A 47 -4.48 -2.15 22.77
C LYS A 47 -3.70 -1.40 23.85
N HIS A 48 -2.75 -2.06 24.51
CA HIS A 48 -2.00 -1.45 25.64
C HIS A 48 -1.12 -0.28 25.25
N ALA A 49 -0.46 -0.35 24.07
CA ALA A 49 0.38 0.75 23.61
C ALA A 49 0.55 0.71 22.09
N GLY A 50 0.13 1.75 21.38
CA GLY A 50 0.31 1.88 19.95
C GLY A 50 1.76 1.72 19.48
N ARG A 51 2.74 2.10 20.33
CA ARG A 51 4.17 1.92 20.07
C ARG A 51 4.55 0.45 19.85
N ILE A 52 4.01 -0.46 20.66
CA ILE A 52 4.26 -1.91 20.54
C ILE A 52 3.71 -2.42 19.22
N THR A 53 2.49 -2.01 18.87
CA THR A 53 1.86 -2.41 17.61
C THR A 53 2.62 -1.88 16.40
N VAL A 54 3.04 -0.61 16.42
CA VAL A 54 3.83 -0.02 15.33
C VAL A 54 5.21 -0.69 15.20
N ALA A 55 5.87 -1.02 16.31
CA ALA A 55 7.14 -1.76 16.28
C ALA A 55 6.97 -3.13 15.63
N ALA A 56 5.92 -3.86 15.98
CA ALA A 56 5.59 -5.15 15.38
C ALA A 56 5.23 -5.02 13.88
N MET A 57 4.48 -3.98 13.49
CA MET A 57 4.20 -3.69 12.08
C MET A 57 5.47 -3.51 11.25
N LYS A 58 6.49 -2.86 11.79
CA LYS A 58 7.79 -2.65 11.12
C LYS A 58 8.62 -3.93 10.98
N GLN A 59 8.43 -4.89 11.86
CA GLN A 59 9.13 -6.19 11.81
C GLN A 59 8.43 -7.20 10.90
N MET A 60 7.15 -7.01 10.63
CA MET A 60 6.34 -7.93 9.83
C MET A 60 6.34 -7.49 8.36
N PRO A 61 6.62 -8.39 7.40
CA PRO A 61 6.51 -8.05 5.98
C PRO A 61 5.07 -7.66 5.62
N THR A 62 4.92 -6.63 4.80
CA THR A 62 3.60 -6.26 4.28
C THR A 62 3.26 -7.12 3.07
N GLU A 63 2.00 -7.54 2.97
CA GLU A 63 1.47 -8.20 1.78
C GLU A 63 -0.01 -7.88 1.65
N ASP A 64 -0.39 -7.29 0.52
CA ASP A 64 -1.76 -6.89 0.23
C ASP A 64 -2.08 -6.95 -1.27
N ASP A 65 -3.37 -6.85 -1.59
CA ASP A 65 -3.88 -6.97 -2.96
C ASP A 65 -3.58 -5.75 -3.83
N CYS A 66 -3.22 -4.61 -3.23
CA CYS A 66 -2.97 -3.36 -3.96
C CYS A 66 -1.51 -3.20 -4.35
N PHE A 67 -0.61 -3.31 -3.36
CA PHE A 67 0.83 -3.03 -3.53
C PHE A 67 1.68 -4.31 -3.55
N GLY A 68 1.12 -5.45 -3.15
CA GLY A 68 1.84 -6.71 -3.05
C GLY A 68 2.74 -6.79 -1.83
N LYS A 69 3.86 -7.48 -1.99
CA LYS A 69 4.87 -7.65 -0.95
C LYS A 69 5.68 -6.38 -0.76
N GLY A 70 6.06 -6.12 0.48
CA GLY A 70 6.88 -4.98 0.85
C GLY A 70 7.23 -5.02 2.34
N LEU A 71 7.74 -3.92 2.84
CA LEU A 71 8.10 -3.75 4.26
C LEU A 71 7.82 -2.32 4.72
N ILE A 72 7.74 -2.12 6.03
CA ILE A 72 7.71 -0.79 6.63
C ILE A 72 9.10 -0.50 7.17
N ARG A 73 9.75 0.51 6.60
CA ARG A 73 11.09 0.96 6.97
C ARG A 73 11.06 1.70 8.33
N VAL A 74 12.21 1.87 8.97
CA VAL A 74 12.32 2.51 10.30
C VAL A 74 11.72 3.92 10.34
N ASP A 75 11.80 4.67 9.25
CA ASP A 75 11.19 5.99 9.09
C ASP A 75 9.65 5.95 8.89
N GLY A 76 9.04 4.76 8.92
CA GLY A 76 7.60 4.56 8.75
C GLY A 76 7.14 4.44 7.31
N ARG A 77 8.04 4.56 6.33
CA ARG A 77 7.68 4.45 4.91
C ARG A 77 7.46 3.00 4.51
N LYS A 78 6.33 2.73 3.87
CA LYS A 78 6.11 1.44 3.19
C LYS A 78 6.93 1.41 1.91
N ILE A 79 7.79 0.41 1.79
CA ILE A 79 8.65 0.16 0.64
C ILE A 79 8.02 -0.95 -0.20
N HIS A 80 7.78 -0.69 -1.47
CA HIS A 80 7.17 -1.60 -2.44
C HIS A 80 7.56 -1.16 -3.86
N PRO A 81 7.45 -2.02 -4.88
CA PRO A 81 7.65 -1.59 -6.27
C PRO A 81 6.71 -0.44 -6.65
N SER A 82 7.23 0.53 -7.41
CA SER A 82 6.44 1.64 -7.95
C SER A 82 6.13 1.39 -9.42
N GLN A 83 4.95 1.83 -9.87
CA GLN A 83 4.50 1.62 -11.25
C GLN A 83 4.23 2.96 -11.91
N LEU A 84 4.77 3.12 -13.11
CA LEU A 84 4.50 4.26 -13.98
C LEU A 84 3.41 3.88 -14.98
N PHE A 85 2.38 4.69 -15.04
CA PHE A 85 1.26 4.49 -15.95
C PHE A 85 1.14 5.64 -16.96
N ARG A 86 0.64 5.31 -18.15
CA ARG A 86 0.21 6.27 -19.16
C ARG A 86 -1.32 6.27 -19.23
N VAL A 87 -1.93 7.44 -19.29
CA VAL A 87 -3.37 7.56 -19.55
C VAL A 87 -3.64 7.16 -20.99
N LYS A 88 -4.60 6.26 -21.19
CA LYS A 88 -5.06 5.85 -22.52
C LYS A 88 -5.80 6.98 -23.23
N GLN A 89 -5.71 7.02 -24.54
CA GLN A 89 -6.59 7.84 -25.35
C GLN A 89 -8.04 7.35 -25.20
N ALA A 90 -9.01 8.26 -25.25
CA ALA A 90 -10.43 7.96 -25.03
C ALA A 90 -10.94 6.81 -25.90
N GLY A 91 -10.56 6.75 -27.19
CA GLY A 91 -10.94 5.69 -28.10
C GLY A 91 -10.30 4.30 -27.85
N ALA A 92 -9.31 4.23 -26.97
CA ALA A 92 -8.64 2.98 -26.59
C ALA A 92 -9.19 2.35 -25.30
N ILE A 93 -10.09 3.04 -24.61
CA ILE A 93 -10.71 2.56 -23.36
C ILE A 93 -11.84 1.58 -23.74
N ARG A 94 -11.63 0.30 -23.45
CA ARG A 94 -12.59 -0.78 -23.76
C ARG A 94 -13.48 -1.16 -22.59
N GLU A 95 -13.01 -0.89 -21.35
CA GLU A 95 -13.72 -1.24 -20.13
C GLU A 95 -13.75 -0.04 -19.17
N PRO A 96 -14.85 0.21 -18.45
CA PRO A 96 -14.92 1.26 -17.44
C PRO A 96 -13.80 1.10 -16.39
N GLY A 97 -13.00 2.14 -16.21
CA GLY A 97 -11.88 2.15 -15.26
C GLY A 97 -10.56 1.61 -15.79
N ALA A 98 -10.51 0.99 -16.98
CA ALA A 98 -9.27 0.55 -17.62
C ALA A 98 -8.56 1.70 -18.38
N ILE A 99 -8.37 2.83 -17.69
CA ILE A 99 -7.89 4.09 -18.27
C ILE A 99 -6.37 4.22 -18.35
N PHE A 100 -5.63 3.24 -17.84
CA PHE A 100 -4.17 3.28 -17.76
C PHE A 100 -3.52 2.11 -18.47
N ASP A 101 -2.38 2.36 -19.10
CA ASP A 101 -1.41 1.37 -19.55
C ASP A 101 -0.18 1.40 -18.66
N LEU A 102 0.28 0.25 -18.20
CA LEU A 102 1.53 0.13 -17.45
C LEU A 102 2.71 0.39 -18.42
N VAL A 103 3.54 1.37 -18.07
CA VAL A 103 4.72 1.75 -18.88
C VAL A 103 5.99 1.13 -18.31
N ALA A 104 6.18 1.23 -16.98
CA ALA A 104 7.36 0.72 -16.30
C ALA A 104 7.05 0.33 -14.86
N THR A 105 7.88 -0.54 -14.32
CA THR A 105 7.89 -0.87 -12.88
C THR A 105 9.29 -0.62 -12.36
N THR A 106 9.40 0.23 -11.33
CA THR A 106 10.64 0.47 -10.60
C THR A 106 10.69 -0.49 -9.40
N PRO A 107 11.77 -1.25 -9.22
CA PRO A 107 11.95 -2.12 -8.07
C PRO A 107 11.85 -1.36 -6.73
N ALA A 108 11.49 -2.06 -5.67
CA ALA A 108 11.25 -1.45 -4.36
C ALA A 108 12.48 -0.71 -3.81
N GLU A 109 13.66 -1.25 -4.03
CA GLU A 109 14.96 -0.71 -3.61
C GLU A 109 15.35 0.59 -4.33
N GLU A 110 14.82 0.83 -5.53
CA GLU A 110 15.08 2.01 -6.35
C GLU A 110 13.93 3.03 -6.32
N ALA A 111 12.74 2.60 -5.87
CA ALA A 111 11.53 3.41 -5.94
C ALA A 111 11.46 4.54 -4.89
N PHE A 112 12.33 4.51 -3.89
CA PHE A 112 12.34 5.46 -2.78
C PHE A 112 13.74 5.95 -2.50
N ARG A 113 13.85 7.24 -2.17
CA ARG A 113 15.13 7.84 -1.79
C ARG A 113 15.78 7.08 -0.62
N PRO A 114 17.10 7.06 -0.52
CA PRO A 114 17.84 6.47 0.58
C PRO A 114 17.37 6.97 1.94
N LEU A 115 17.49 6.12 2.95
CA LEU A 115 17.08 6.43 4.32
C LEU A 115 17.84 7.68 4.87
N SER A 116 19.14 7.78 4.55
CA SER A 116 20.03 8.88 4.94
C SER A 116 19.59 10.25 4.42
N GLU A 117 18.85 10.30 3.32
CA GLU A 117 18.40 11.56 2.71
C GLU A 117 17.04 12.02 3.26
N GLY A 118 16.43 11.25 4.15
CA GLY A 118 15.09 11.50 4.68
C GLY A 118 15.01 12.57 5.75
N GLY A 119 16.10 12.86 6.45
CA GLY A 119 16.12 13.78 7.59
C GLY A 119 15.20 13.34 8.75
N CYS A 120 14.83 12.06 8.80
CA CYS A 120 13.88 11.55 9.80
C CYS A 120 14.60 11.34 11.13
N LYS A 121 14.08 11.92 12.21
CA LYS A 121 14.63 11.79 13.57
C LYS A 121 14.64 10.33 14.09
N LEU A 122 13.79 9.46 13.56
CA LEU A 122 13.75 8.04 13.91
C LEU A 122 14.95 7.23 13.37
N VAL A 123 15.75 7.85 12.49
CA VAL A 123 16.93 7.23 11.86
C VAL A 123 18.23 7.64 12.53
N GLN A 124 18.18 8.70 13.37
CA GLN A 124 19.31 9.28 14.07
C GLN A 124 19.50 8.64 15.45
N GLY A 125 19.39 7.35 15.53
CA GLY A 125 19.62 6.55 16.72
C GLY A 125 20.89 5.72 16.62
#